data_fa263ed922eb750ca350b5cbb7297443
#
_entry.id   fa263ed922eb750ca350b5cbb7297443
#
_cell.length_a   1.000
_cell.length_b   1.000
_cell.length_c   1.000
_cell.angle_alpha   90.00
_cell.angle_beta   90.00
_cell.angle_gamma   90.00
#
_symmetry.space_group_name_H-M   'P 1'
#
loop_
_entity.id
_entity.type
_entity.pdbx_description
1 polymer ?
#
loop_
_entity_poly.entity_id
_entity_poly.type
_entity_poly.pdbx_seq_one_letter_code
_entity_poly.pdbx_strand_id
1 'polypeptide(L)'
;MSTQQERSQRTRKKLVDATLSCLQDYGYAGASLARILARAGVSRGAWSHHYETKRAMVADSAEALLAIALEEAHGVGGRLASEAFDVETLLEEVWNRFYQGPYRDVWVEFNVACRTDAELRARLSPVIEGFFDELDAIWCSRIPDPATHARAKDLLDLSLYLLRGMALQSLSLDRPDHYRHLRQAWAAILRNAAVFLP
;
A
#
# COMPACT_ATOMS: atom_id res chain seq x y z
N MET A 1 27.96 15.80 14.81
CA MET A 1 28.13 14.33 14.98
C MET A 1 26.75 13.72 15.10
N SER A 2 26.40 12.69 14.30
CA SER A 2 25.07 12.07 14.40
C SER A 2 24.95 11.26 15.70
N THR A 3 23.78 11.37 16.37
CA THR A 3 23.46 10.65 17.59
C THR A 3 23.39 9.14 17.32
N GLN A 4 23.48 8.30 18.35
CA GLN A 4 23.28 6.86 18.21
C GLN A 4 21.88 6.54 17.65
N GLN A 5 20.89 7.31 18.03
CA GLN A 5 19.51 7.16 17.54
C GLN A 5 19.40 7.46 16.03
N GLU A 6 20.03 8.52 15.53
CA GLU A 6 20.05 8.84 14.11
C GLU A 6 20.74 7.76 13.27
N ARG A 7 21.83 7.16 13.79
CA ARG A 7 22.51 6.04 13.13
C ARG A 7 21.62 4.80 13.07
N SER A 8 20.90 4.50 14.15
CA SER A 8 19.97 3.39 14.23
C SER A 8 18.83 3.55 13.22
N GLN A 9 18.19 4.72 13.17
CA GLN A 9 17.12 5.04 12.21
C GLN A 9 17.61 4.95 10.76
N ARG A 10 18.81 5.46 10.47
CA ARG A 10 19.42 5.36 9.13
C ARG A 10 19.65 3.89 8.73
N THR A 11 20.09 3.05 9.65
CA THR A 11 20.30 1.62 9.38
C THR A 11 18.98 0.92 9.13
N ARG A 12 17.94 1.18 9.96
CA ARG A 12 16.58 0.64 9.76
C ARG A 12 16.04 1.04 8.39
N LYS A 13 16.14 2.30 8.01
CA LYS A 13 15.70 2.79 6.68
C LYS A 13 16.42 2.05 5.55
N LYS A 14 17.76 1.89 5.61
CA LYS A 14 18.51 1.15 4.59
C LYS A 14 18.02 -0.30 4.47
N LEU A 15 17.71 -0.97 5.59
CA LEU A 15 17.22 -2.33 5.60
C LEU A 15 15.83 -2.43 4.98
N VAL A 16 14.92 -1.49 5.30
CA VAL A 16 13.58 -1.39 4.72
C VAL A 16 13.67 -1.16 3.20
N ASP A 17 14.40 -0.14 2.76
CA ASP A 17 14.56 0.20 1.35
C ASP A 17 15.14 -0.99 0.54
N ALA A 18 16.17 -1.67 1.09
CA ALA A 18 16.77 -2.84 0.46
C ALA A 18 15.81 -4.04 0.44
N THR A 19 14.98 -4.21 1.47
CA THR A 19 13.96 -5.28 1.52
C THR A 19 12.94 -5.07 0.41
N LEU A 20 12.35 -3.87 0.30
CA LEU A 20 11.38 -3.54 -0.74
C LEU A 20 11.96 -3.76 -2.14
N SER A 21 13.18 -3.28 -2.39
CA SER A 21 13.87 -3.48 -3.68
C SER A 21 14.15 -4.97 -3.96
N CYS A 22 14.51 -5.78 -2.94
CA CYS A 22 14.72 -7.21 -3.14
C CYS A 22 13.41 -7.97 -3.37
N LEU A 23 12.32 -7.55 -2.74
CA LEU A 23 10.99 -8.11 -2.99
C LEU A 23 10.54 -7.84 -4.42
N GLN A 24 10.77 -6.63 -4.92
CA GLN A 24 10.46 -6.25 -6.29
C GLN A 24 11.26 -7.08 -7.30
N ASP A 25 12.59 -7.20 -7.11
CA ASP A 25 13.47 -7.82 -8.11
C ASP A 25 13.43 -9.35 -8.09
N TYR A 26 13.18 -9.98 -6.92
CA TYR A 26 13.37 -11.42 -6.73
C TYR A 26 12.16 -12.12 -6.10
N GLY A 27 11.10 -11.40 -5.80
CA GLY A 27 9.96 -11.90 -5.05
C GLY A 27 10.30 -12.28 -3.61
N TYR A 28 9.31 -12.66 -2.81
CA TYR A 28 9.50 -13.02 -1.39
C TYR A 28 10.45 -14.21 -1.20
N ALA A 29 10.30 -15.25 -2.02
CA ALA A 29 11.15 -16.46 -1.94
C ALA A 29 12.61 -16.16 -2.30
N GLY A 30 12.84 -15.32 -3.31
CA GLY A 30 14.17 -14.95 -3.78
C GLY A 30 14.85 -13.85 -2.97
N ALA A 31 14.12 -13.05 -2.20
CA ALA A 31 14.64 -12.01 -1.32
C ALA A 31 15.26 -12.62 -0.05
N SER A 32 16.39 -13.32 -0.19
CA SER A 32 17.11 -13.91 0.95
C SER A 32 17.69 -12.84 1.87
N LEU A 33 17.87 -13.16 3.17
CA LEU A 33 18.50 -12.23 4.11
C LEU A 33 19.88 -11.78 3.63
N ALA A 34 20.67 -12.68 3.06
CA ALA A 34 22.00 -12.36 2.56
C ALA A 34 21.93 -11.31 1.42
N ARG A 35 20.99 -11.43 0.49
CA ARG A 35 20.79 -10.45 -0.59
C ARG A 35 20.37 -9.09 -0.06
N ILE A 36 19.42 -9.07 0.89
CA ILE A 36 18.95 -7.83 1.50
C ILE A 36 20.10 -7.12 2.22
N LEU A 37 20.89 -7.84 3.03
CA LEU A 37 22.02 -7.28 3.76
C LEU A 37 23.11 -6.74 2.83
N ALA A 38 23.42 -7.48 1.76
CA ALA A 38 24.37 -7.06 0.74
C ALA A 38 23.92 -5.75 0.05
N ARG A 39 22.63 -5.68 -0.34
CA ARG A 39 22.04 -4.47 -0.96
C ARG A 39 22.01 -3.27 0.00
N ALA A 40 21.69 -3.50 1.27
CA ALA A 40 21.66 -2.47 2.29
C ALA A 40 23.04 -1.95 2.70
N GLY A 41 24.10 -2.71 2.41
CA GLY A 41 25.44 -2.46 2.95
C GLY A 41 25.49 -2.57 4.47
N VAL A 42 24.74 -3.51 5.06
CA VAL A 42 24.59 -3.70 6.50
C VAL A 42 25.08 -5.09 6.88
N SER A 43 25.91 -5.18 7.93
CA SER A 43 26.38 -6.45 8.45
C SER A 43 25.27 -7.23 9.15
N ARG A 44 25.41 -8.57 9.23
CA ARG A 44 24.46 -9.42 9.94
C ARG A 44 24.36 -9.06 11.44
N GLY A 45 25.48 -8.67 12.06
CA GLY A 45 25.48 -8.21 13.45
C GLY A 45 24.70 -6.91 13.62
N ALA A 46 24.86 -5.93 12.73
CA ALA A 46 24.09 -4.70 12.78
C ALA A 46 22.59 -4.96 12.53
N TRP A 47 22.24 -5.85 11.60
CA TRP A 47 20.84 -6.23 11.34
C TRP A 47 20.19 -6.86 12.59
N SER A 48 20.87 -7.76 13.31
CA SER A 48 20.31 -8.46 14.48
C SER A 48 20.01 -7.53 15.67
N HIS A 49 20.52 -6.30 15.67
CA HIS A 49 20.12 -5.27 16.62
C HIS A 49 18.77 -4.62 16.29
N HIS A 50 18.26 -4.77 15.04
CA HIS A 50 17.02 -4.18 14.59
C HIS A 50 15.89 -5.19 14.44
N TYR A 51 16.23 -6.42 14.01
CA TYR A 51 15.24 -7.44 13.69
C TYR A 51 15.67 -8.82 14.17
N GLU A 52 14.75 -9.53 14.81
CA GLU A 52 14.97 -10.92 15.25
C GLU A 52 14.88 -11.89 14.07
N THR A 53 14.02 -11.60 13.09
CA THR A 53 13.77 -12.46 11.93
C THR A 53 13.64 -11.66 10.64
N LYS A 54 13.85 -12.33 9.50
CA LYS A 54 13.54 -11.77 8.18
C LYS A 54 12.05 -11.34 8.10
N ARG A 55 11.14 -12.14 8.70
CA ARG A 55 9.70 -11.85 8.69
C ARG A 55 9.37 -10.54 9.41
N ALA A 56 10.02 -10.28 10.55
CA ALA A 56 9.86 -9.01 11.26
C ALA A 56 10.30 -7.82 10.40
N MET A 57 11.43 -7.94 9.70
CA MET A 57 11.92 -6.90 8.78
C MET A 57 10.99 -6.71 7.57
N VAL A 58 10.43 -7.80 7.02
CA VAL A 58 9.46 -7.74 5.93
C VAL A 58 8.15 -7.07 6.37
N ALA A 59 7.67 -7.35 7.58
CA ALA A 59 6.49 -6.70 8.14
C ALA A 59 6.70 -5.19 8.35
N ASP A 60 7.87 -4.79 8.89
CA ASP A 60 8.25 -3.39 9.01
C ASP A 60 8.35 -2.68 7.64
N SER A 61 8.81 -3.41 6.61
CA SER A 61 8.86 -2.89 5.24
C SER A 61 7.45 -2.72 4.62
N ALA A 62 6.50 -3.59 4.97
CA ALA A 62 5.11 -3.43 4.57
C ALA A 62 4.46 -2.22 5.25
N GLU A 63 4.68 -2.03 6.55
CA GLU A 63 4.24 -0.86 7.29
C GLU A 63 4.76 0.43 6.65
N ALA A 64 6.05 0.49 6.32
CA ALA A 64 6.65 1.64 5.65
C ALA A 64 6.05 1.90 4.26
N LEU A 65 5.71 0.83 3.51
CA LEU A 65 5.05 0.95 2.21
C LEU A 65 3.63 1.50 2.34
N LEU A 66 2.86 1.01 3.32
CA LEU A 66 1.49 1.45 3.57
C LEU A 66 1.43 2.87 4.13
N ALA A 67 2.42 3.29 4.93
CA ALA A 67 2.53 4.66 5.42
C ALA A 67 2.62 5.69 4.28
N ILE A 68 3.29 5.35 3.16
CA ILE A 68 3.31 6.20 1.95
C ILE A 68 1.91 6.36 1.38
N ALA A 69 1.12 5.27 1.34
CA ALA A 69 -0.24 5.35 0.83
C ALA A 69 -1.18 6.16 1.74
N LEU A 70 -1.01 6.09 3.06
CA LEU A 70 -1.76 6.92 4.01
C LEU A 70 -1.40 8.40 3.89
N GLU A 71 -0.12 8.73 3.74
CA GLU A 71 0.31 10.12 3.52
C GLU A 71 -0.33 10.73 2.27
N GLU A 72 -0.37 9.98 1.17
CA GLU A 72 -1.06 10.38 -0.06
C GLU A 72 -2.58 10.48 0.15
N ALA A 73 -3.19 9.57 0.90
CA ALA A 73 -4.61 9.59 1.21
C ALA A 73 -5.00 10.85 2.03
N HIS A 74 -4.16 11.27 2.98
CA HIS A 74 -4.35 12.55 3.69
C HIS A 74 -4.32 13.74 2.73
N GLY A 75 -3.39 13.74 1.77
CA GLY A 75 -3.31 14.77 0.72
C GLY A 75 -4.55 14.81 -0.18
N VAL A 76 -5.03 13.64 -0.60
CA VAL A 76 -6.28 13.49 -1.38
C VAL A 76 -7.47 13.97 -0.56
N GLY A 77 -7.58 13.57 0.70
CA GLY A 77 -8.66 13.99 1.60
C GLY A 77 -8.81 15.52 1.70
N GLY A 78 -7.71 16.27 1.61
CA GLY A 78 -7.75 17.74 1.55
C GLY A 78 -8.42 18.28 0.27
N ARG A 79 -8.26 17.57 -0.86
CA ARG A 79 -8.86 17.97 -2.16
C ARG A 79 -10.33 17.58 -2.30
N LEU A 80 -10.78 16.53 -1.60
CA LEU A 80 -12.19 16.11 -1.57
C LEU A 80 -13.15 17.21 -1.10
N ALA A 81 -12.67 18.14 -0.29
CA ALA A 81 -13.45 19.27 0.22
C ALA A 81 -13.58 20.43 -0.80
N SER A 82 -12.95 20.34 -1.97
CA SER A 82 -13.03 21.36 -3.01
C SER A 82 -14.14 21.04 -4.03
N GLU A 83 -14.81 22.09 -4.57
CA GLU A 83 -15.82 21.96 -5.60
C GLU A 83 -15.33 21.33 -6.93
N ALA A 84 -14.00 21.13 -7.06
CA ALA A 84 -13.35 20.55 -8.23
C ALA A 84 -13.03 19.05 -8.07
N PHE A 85 -13.59 18.36 -7.08
CA PHE A 85 -13.33 16.94 -6.88
C PHE A 85 -13.96 16.10 -8.00
N ASP A 86 -13.13 15.37 -8.72
CA ASP A 86 -13.56 14.38 -9.72
C ASP A 86 -13.07 12.98 -9.36
N VAL A 87 -14.03 12.08 -9.15
CA VAL A 87 -13.76 10.69 -8.76
C VAL A 87 -12.99 9.90 -9.83
N GLU A 88 -13.17 10.23 -11.12
CA GLU A 88 -12.44 9.59 -12.21
C GLU A 88 -10.95 9.96 -12.16
N THR A 89 -10.67 11.24 -11.98
CA THR A 89 -9.30 11.74 -11.79
C THR A 89 -8.64 11.08 -10.58
N LEU A 90 -9.38 10.97 -9.46
CA LEU A 90 -8.86 10.26 -8.27
C LEU A 90 -8.51 8.80 -8.56
N LEU A 91 -9.41 8.05 -9.21
CA LEU A 91 -9.14 6.65 -9.53
C LEU A 91 -7.92 6.47 -10.44
N GLU A 92 -7.71 7.39 -11.40
CA GLU A 92 -6.53 7.38 -12.27
C GLU A 92 -5.24 7.74 -11.49
N GLU A 93 -5.28 8.74 -10.60
CA GLU A 93 -4.14 9.09 -9.75
C GLU A 93 -3.73 7.92 -8.86
N VAL A 94 -4.71 7.31 -8.16
CA VAL A 94 -4.50 6.15 -7.29
C VAL A 94 -3.99 4.95 -8.10
N TRP A 95 -4.55 4.69 -9.28
CA TRP A 95 -4.08 3.66 -10.19
C TRP A 95 -2.62 3.84 -10.58
N ASN A 96 -2.27 5.03 -11.07
CA ASN A 96 -0.92 5.33 -11.55
C ASN A 96 0.10 5.29 -10.42
N ARG A 97 -0.29 5.65 -9.20
CA ARG A 97 0.61 5.73 -8.04
C ARG A 97 0.82 4.38 -7.37
N PHE A 98 -0.23 3.58 -7.18
CA PHE A 98 -0.19 2.40 -6.31
C PHE A 98 -0.47 1.07 -7.00
N TYR A 99 -1.07 1.09 -8.18
CA TYR A 99 -1.48 -0.13 -8.87
C TYR A 99 -0.66 -0.43 -10.12
N GLN A 100 0.46 0.27 -10.29
CA GLN A 100 1.46 0.02 -11.33
C GLN A 100 2.87 0.07 -10.74
N GLY A 101 3.82 -0.58 -11.44
CA GLY A 101 5.25 -0.52 -11.10
C GLY A 101 5.58 -1.08 -9.71
N PRO A 102 6.63 -0.53 -9.07
CA PRO A 102 7.24 -1.11 -7.87
C PRO A 102 6.29 -1.31 -6.70
N TYR A 103 5.37 -0.37 -6.47
CA TYR A 103 4.42 -0.46 -5.35
C TYR A 103 3.50 -1.67 -5.51
N ARG A 104 2.89 -1.83 -6.69
CA ARG A 104 2.06 -2.99 -7.04
C ARG A 104 2.83 -4.30 -6.86
N ASP A 105 4.05 -4.38 -7.42
CA ASP A 105 4.82 -5.60 -7.46
C ASP A 105 5.16 -6.08 -6.05
N VAL A 106 5.62 -5.18 -5.19
CA VAL A 106 5.92 -5.49 -3.78
C VAL A 106 4.65 -5.85 -2.99
N TRP A 107 3.54 -5.14 -3.23
CA TRP A 107 2.27 -5.43 -2.57
C TRP A 107 1.74 -6.82 -2.92
N VAL A 108 1.85 -7.21 -4.19
CA VAL A 108 1.49 -8.56 -4.65
C VAL A 108 2.36 -9.62 -3.96
N GLU A 109 3.67 -9.39 -3.84
CA GLU A 109 4.59 -10.31 -3.15
C GLU A 109 4.24 -10.50 -1.67
N PHE A 110 3.83 -9.45 -0.95
CA PHE A 110 3.34 -9.59 0.43
C PHE A 110 2.11 -10.50 0.51
N ASN A 111 1.13 -10.30 -0.36
CA ASN A 111 -0.10 -11.09 -0.36
C ASN A 111 0.16 -12.56 -0.72
N VAL A 112 0.98 -12.81 -1.75
CA VAL A 112 1.34 -14.16 -2.17
C VAL A 112 2.13 -14.88 -1.08
N ALA A 113 3.06 -14.21 -0.41
CA ALA A 113 3.83 -14.78 0.69
C ALA A 113 2.94 -15.19 1.86
N CYS A 114 1.92 -14.40 2.21
CA CYS A 114 0.97 -14.73 3.27
C CYS A 114 0.17 -16.02 3.02
N ARG A 115 0.04 -16.47 1.78
CA ARG A 115 -0.63 -17.72 1.44
C ARG A 115 0.09 -18.95 2.02
N THR A 116 1.40 -18.93 2.06
CA THR A 116 2.24 -20.08 2.44
C THR A 116 3.04 -19.87 3.72
N ASP A 117 3.18 -18.64 4.19
CA ASP A 117 3.91 -18.28 5.42
C ASP A 117 2.91 -17.74 6.47
N ALA A 118 2.42 -18.65 7.32
CA ALA A 118 1.44 -18.32 8.35
C ALA A 118 2.00 -17.35 9.42
N GLU A 119 3.30 -17.43 9.71
CA GLU A 119 3.94 -16.52 10.67
C GLU A 119 4.06 -15.11 10.10
N LEU A 120 4.42 -14.98 8.82
CA LEU A 120 4.40 -13.68 8.14
C LEU A 120 2.99 -13.11 8.08
N ARG A 121 2.00 -13.93 7.73
CA ARG A 121 0.59 -13.50 7.72
C ARG A 121 0.15 -12.95 9.07
N ALA A 122 0.45 -13.66 10.18
CA ALA A 122 0.10 -13.21 11.52
C ALA A 122 0.74 -11.85 11.89
N ARG A 123 1.91 -11.53 11.31
CA ARG A 123 2.57 -10.24 11.52
C ARG A 123 2.02 -9.14 10.62
N LEU A 124 1.62 -9.48 9.39
CA LEU A 124 1.11 -8.52 8.42
C LEU A 124 -0.36 -8.17 8.62
N SER A 125 -1.20 -9.11 9.07
CA SER A 125 -2.64 -8.86 9.25
C SER A 125 -2.93 -7.61 10.08
N PRO A 126 -2.36 -7.42 11.29
CA PRO A 126 -2.66 -6.23 12.08
C PRO A 126 -2.14 -4.93 11.43
N VAL A 127 -1.05 -4.98 10.66
CA VAL A 127 -0.53 -3.82 9.91
C VAL A 127 -1.51 -3.43 8.81
N ILE A 128 -2.04 -4.42 8.09
CA ILE A 128 -3.00 -4.21 7.01
C ILE A 128 -4.35 -3.74 7.57
N GLU A 129 -4.82 -4.34 8.66
CA GLU A 129 -6.05 -3.92 9.35
C GLU A 129 -5.95 -2.46 9.81
N GLY A 130 -4.86 -2.09 10.49
CA GLY A 130 -4.61 -0.72 10.92
C GLY A 130 -4.56 0.29 9.75
N PHE A 131 -4.03 -0.12 8.61
CA PHE A 131 -4.06 0.71 7.39
C PHE A 131 -5.49 0.96 6.91
N PHE A 132 -6.35 -0.06 6.89
CA PHE A 132 -7.75 0.11 6.48
C PHE A 132 -8.53 0.96 7.47
N ASP A 133 -8.33 0.76 8.78
CA ASP A 133 -8.99 1.56 9.81
C ASP A 133 -8.63 3.05 9.69
N GLU A 134 -7.36 3.36 9.44
CA GLU A 134 -6.92 4.75 9.26
C GLU A 134 -7.44 5.35 7.95
N LEU A 135 -7.43 4.58 6.86
CA LEU A 135 -7.97 5.01 5.58
C LEU A 135 -9.48 5.29 5.66
N ASP A 136 -10.23 4.44 6.36
CA ASP A 136 -11.64 4.64 6.67
C ASP A 136 -11.89 5.92 7.46
N ALA A 137 -11.05 6.18 8.47
CA ALA A 137 -11.14 7.38 9.28
C ALA A 137 -10.87 8.65 8.45
N ILE A 138 -9.86 8.64 7.59
CA ILE A 138 -9.57 9.74 6.65
C ILE A 138 -10.78 9.99 5.76
N TRP A 139 -11.34 8.93 5.18
CA TRP A 139 -12.46 9.01 4.25
C TRP A 139 -13.73 9.52 4.91
N CYS A 140 -14.15 8.90 6.02
CA CYS A 140 -15.35 9.28 6.76
C CYS A 140 -15.26 10.69 7.35
N SER A 141 -14.08 11.19 7.71
CA SER A 141 -13.89 12.56 8.19
C SER A 141 -14.30 13.64 7.17
N ARG A 142 -14.44 13.27 5.90
CA ARG A 142 -14.83 14.16 4.79
C ARG A 142 -16.28 14.05 4.38
N ILE A 143 -17.03 13.12 4.96
CA ILE A 143 -18.44 12.88 4.68
C ILE A 143 -19.26 13.46 5.83
N PRO A 144 -20.05 14.53 5.56
CA PRO A 144 -20.74 15.26 6.65
C PRO A 144 -21.79 14.44 7.37
N ASP A 145 -22.48 13.53 6.66
CA ASP A 145 -23.57 12.73 7.22
C ASP A 145 -23.08 11.37 7.71
N PRO A 146 -23.03 11.16 9.05
CA PRO A 146 -22.63 9.87 9.63
C PRO A 146 -23.49 8.68 9.19
N ALA A 147 -24.76 8.91 8.81
CA ALA A 147 -25.65 7.83 8.36
C ALA A 147 -25.18 7.20 7.03
N THR A 148 -24.35 7.89 6.26
CA THR A 148 -23.80 7.42 4.98
C THR A 148 -22.43 6.78 5.13
N HIS A 149 -21.77 6.84 6.30
CA HIS A 149 -20.41 6.36 6.51
C HIS A 149 -20.24 4.87 6.19
N ALA A 150 -21.18 4.01 6.61
CA ALA A 150 -21.11 2.57 6.32
C ALA A 150 -21.07 2.30 4.81
N ARG A 151 -21.95 2.96 4.05
CA ARG A 151 -21.98 2.83 2.59
C ARG A 151 -20.72 3.41 1.93
N ALA A 152 -20.20 4.51 2.46
CA ALA A 152 -18.98 5.12 1.96
C ALA A 152 -17.77 4.20 2.13
N LYS A 153 -17.65 3.51 3.27
CA LYS A 153 -16.63 2.50 3.53
C LYS A 153 -16.75 1.31 2.57
N ASP A 154 -17.96 0.77 2.40
CA ASP A 154 -18.20 -0.32 1.45
C ASP A 154 -17.74 0.06 0.02
N LEU A 155 -18.04 1.30 -0.42
CA LEU A 155 -17.64 1.78 -1.74
C LEU A 155 -16.13 2.03 -1.85
N LEU A 156 -15.48 2.46 -0.77
CA LEU A 156 -14.03 2.58 -0.69
C LEU A 156 -13.38 1.20 -0.84
N ASP A 157 -13.80 0.23 -0.03
CA ASP A 157 -13.30 -1.14 -0.07
C ASP A 157 -13.48 -1.79 -1.43
N LEU A 158 -14.69 -1.68 -2.01
CA LEU A 158 -14.97 -2.17 -3.36
C LEU A 158 -14.06 -1.51 -4.40
N SER A 159 -13.79 -0.22 -4.28
CA SER A 159 -12.86 0.49 -5.17
C SER A 159 -11.45 -0.05 -5.06
N LEU A 160 -10.94 -0.25 -3.83
CA LEU A 160 -9.61 -0.78 -3.59
C LEU A 160 -9.48 -2.23 -4.08
N TYR A 161 -10.49 -3.08 -3.84
CA TYR A 161 -10.46 -4.47 -4.32
C TYR A 161 -10.57 -4.56 -5.85
N LEU A 162 -11.38 -3.71 -6.48
CA LEU A 162 -11.48 -3.62 -7.94
C LEU A 162 -10.13 -3.22 -8.56
N LEU A 163 -9.50 -2.16 -8.05
CA LEU A 163 -8.20 -1.70 -8.52
C LEU A 163 -7.11 -2.78 -8.32
N ARG A 164 -7.10 -3.45 -7.17
CA ARG A 164 -6.16 -4.55 -6.87
C ARG A 164 -6.36 -5.73 -7.81
N GLY A 165 -7.61 -6.11 -8.08
CA GLY A 165 -7.94 -7.18 -9.02
C GLY A 165 -7.43 -6.87 -10.44
N MET A 166 -7.66 -5.66 -10.92
CA MET A 166 -7.13 -5.20 -12.21
C MET A 166 -5.60 -5.17 -12.23
N ALA A 167 -4.98 -4.68 -11.16
CA ALA A 167 -3.53 -4.60 -11.02
C ALA A 167 -2.88 -6.00 -11.02
N LEU A 168 -3.46 -6.97 -10.31
CA LEU A 168 -3.01 -8.35 -10.34
C LEU A 168 -3.17 -8.97 -11.73
N GLN A 169 -4.32 -8.76 -12.36
CA GLN A 169 -4.58 -9.28 -13.71
C GLN A 169 -3.65 -8.67 -14.76
N SER A 170 -3.25 -7.40 -14.60
CA SER A 170 -2.33 -6.73 -15.53
C SER A 170 -0.93 -7.31 -15.57
N LEU A 171 -0.53 -8.12 -14.57
CA LEU A 171 0.74 -8.85 -14.58
C LEU A 171 0.79 -9.95 -15.64
N SER A 172 -0.36 -10.51 -15.99
CA SER A 172 -0.46 -11.60 -16.98
C SER A 172 -1.20 -11.22 -18.26
N LEU A 173 -1.93 -10.12 -18.26
CA LEU A 173 -2.74 -9.68 -19.39
C LEU A 173 -2.56 -8.17 -19.60
N ASP A 174 -1.73 -7.81 -20.58
CA ASP A 174 -1.45 -6.41 -20.93
C ASP A 174 -2.58 -5.83 -21.79
N ARG A 175 -3.53 -5.16 -21.12
CA ARG A 175 -4.69 -4.49 -21.73
C ARG A 175 -4.95 -3.13 -21.08
N PRO A 176 -4.07 -2.15 -21.19
CA PRO A 176 -4.16 -0.88 -20.45
C PRO A 176 -5.46 -0.11 -20.75
N ASP A 177 -5.91 -0.09 -22.00
CA ASP A 177 -7.14 0.61 -22.39
C ASP A 177 -8.40 -0.06 -21.81
N HIS A 178 -8.42 -1.40 -21.73
CA HIS A 178 -9.50 -2.11 -21.08
C HIS A 178 -9.60 -1.79 -19.59
N TYR A 179 -8.46 -1.77 -18.89
CA TYR A 179 -8.46 -1.41 -17.46
C TYR A 179 -8.83 0.05 -17.24
N ARG A 180 -8.44 0.96 -18.14
CA ARG A 180 -8.90 2.37 -18.11
C ARG A 180 -10.41 2.46 -18.28
N HIS A 181 -10.96 1.77 -19.26
CA HIS A 181 -12.42 1.72 -19.48
C HIS A 181 -13.17 1.21 -18.24
N LEU A 182 -12.67 0.15 -17.57
CA LEU A 182 -13.29 -0.37 -16.35
C LEU A 182 -13.25 0.65 -15.20
N ARG A 183 -12.17 1.41 -15.03
CA ARG A 183 -12.09 2.46 -14.03
C ARG A 183 -13.05 3.59 -14.31
N GLN A 184 -13.21 3.98 -15.57
CA GLN A 184 -14.21 4.98 -16.01
C GLN A 184 -15.65 4.49 -15.74
N ALA A 185 -15.94 3.23 -16.05
CA ALA A 185 -17.24 2.65 -15.74
C ALA A 185 -17.52 2.64 -14.22
N TRP A 186 -16.50 2.31 -13.41
CA TRP A 186 -16.62 2.36 -11.95
C TRP A 186 -16.81 3.77 -11.45
N ALA A 187 -16.08 4.76 -11.98
CA ALA A 187 -16.28 6.18 -11.65
C ALA A 187 -17.71 6.65 -11.92
N ALA A 188 -18.32 6.23 -13.03
CA ALA A 188 -19.71 6.54 -13.34
C ALA A 188 -20.69 5.95 -12.30
N ILE A 189 -20.42 4.73 -11.81
CA ILE A 189 -21.22 4.11 -10.74
C ILE A 189 -21.07 4.90 -9.44
N LEU A 190 -19.85 5.27 -9.07
CA LEU A 190 -19.58 6.05 -7.85
C LEU A 190 -20.25 7.43 -7.88
N ARG A 191 -20.22 8.14 -9.00
CA ARG A 191 -20.93 9.43 -9.16
C ARG A 191 -22.43 9.29 -8.88
N ASN A 192 -23.05 8.19 -9.34
CA ASN A 192 -24.48 7.94 -9.13
C ASN A 192 -24.82 7.40 -7.72
N ALA A 193 -23.82 7.00 -6.96
CA ALA A 193 -24.03 6.46 -5.61
C ALA A 193 -24.41 7.54 -4.57
N ALA A 194 -24.32 8.84 -4.92
CA ALA A 194 -24.72 10.01 -4.11
C ALA A 194 -24.06 10.09 -2.71
N VAL A 195 -22.97 9.36 -2.46
CA VAL A 195 -22.29 9.31 -1.15
C VAL A 195 -21.14 10.32 -1.10
N PHE A 196 -20.63 10.75 -2.27
CA PHE A 196 -19.42 11.54 -2.43
C PHE A 196 -19.66 12.95 -2.99
N LEU A 197 -20.92 13.33 -3.19
CA LEU A 197 -21.26 14.66 -3.70
C LEU A 197 -22.07 15.41 -2.64
N PRO A 198 -21.71 16.68 -2.36
CA PRO A 198 -22.52 17.56 -1.54
C PRO A 198 -23.88 17.82 -2.18
#